data_2e0ef78c206eea2beebaac404c3f67aa
#
_entry.id   2e0ef78c206eea2beebaac404c3f67aa
#
_cell.length_a   1.000
_cell.length_b   1.000
_cell.length_c   1.000
_cell.angle_alpha   90.00
_cell.angle_beta   90.00
_cell.angle_gamma   90.00
#
_symmetry.space_group_name_H-M   'P 1'
#
loop_
_entity.id
_entity.type
_entity.pdbx_description
1 polymer ?
#
loop_
_entity_poly.entity_id
_entity_poly.type
_entity_poly.pdbx_seq_one_letter_code
_entity_poly.pdbx_strand_id
1 'polypeptide(L)'
;MSAPALALSFFDAAHDIHGTARSGLTILFEGRKPNAIPEGPQVEASDSGWRAELAETLALELEPVSPPADLGGVRVHVTRVRGEAAGRKVDCFGTVSETEVPPRWEELDALRSISAIVDEQHALVAIARRPRGAVGHGDEQVTARLVEEDAVLEVETARVSTVYDGGGRQRSAGLELWLPGEDYPRRGSGLVIAGSSLDLDGLQVHVAVFRWRLDGREGIGAYELMVRLEPPAAA
;
A
#
# COMPACT_ATOMS: atom_id res chain seq x y z
N MET A 1 -1.17 26.42 1.92
CA MET A 1 -1.19 24.97 2.25
C MET A 1 -0.43 24.29 1.13
N SER A 2 0.50 23.40 1.45
CA SER A 2 1.21 22.57 0.46
C SER A 2 0.22 21.56 -0.13
N ALA A 3 0.40 21.18 -1.40
CA ALA A 3 -0.36 20.08 -1.97
C ALA A 3 -0.03 18.78 -1.24
N PRO A 4 -1.00 17.83 -1.10
CA PRO A 4 -0.74 16.54 -0.47
C PRO A 4 0.29 15.73 -1.26
N ALA A 5 1.09 14.94 -0.56
CA ALA A 5 1.98 14.00 -1.21
C ALA A 5 1.16 12.83 -1.77
N LEU A 6 1.40 12.50 -3.04
CA LEU A 6 0.69 11.43 -3.74
C LEU A 6 1.56 10.17 -3.85
N ALA A 7 0.93 9.04 -3.63
CA ALA A 7 1.48 7.72 -3.99
C ALA A 7 0.40 6.91 -4.70
N LEU A 8 0.81 6.09 -5.64
CA LEU A 8 -0.09 5.22 -6.39
C LEU A 8 0.41 3.78 -6.42
N SER A 9 -0.52 2.85 -6.61
CA SER A 9 -0.21 1.46 -6.90
C SER A 9 -1.17 0.89 -7.92
N PHE A 10 -0.76 -0.15 -8.63
CA PHE A 10 -1.60 -0.89 -9.56
C PHE A 10 -1.19 -2.37 -9.61
N PHE A 11 -2.16 -3.26 -9.89
CA PHE A 11 -1.96 -4.70 -9.80
C PHE A 11 -2.66 -5.42 -10.94
N ASP A 12 -2.00 -5.56 -12.07
CA ASP A 12 -2.50 -6.33 -13.21
C ASP A 12 -2.08 -7.79 -13.10
N ALA A 13 -2.92 -8.60 -12.49
CA ALA A 13 -2.67 -10.03 -12.34
C ALA A 13 -2.77 -10.81 -13.65
N ALA A 14 -3.52 -10.30 -14.65
CA ALA A 14 -3.69 -10.96 -15.93
C ALA A 14 -2.41 -10.93 -16.77
N HIS A 15 -1.65 -9.84 -16.67
CA HIS A 15 -0.40 -9.65 -17.40
C HIS A 15 0.84 -9.82 -16.51
N ASP A 16 0.65 -10.13 -15.21
CA ASP A 16 1.72 -10.27 -14.20
C ASP A 16 2.61 -9.02 -14.14
N ILE A 17 1.96 -7.83 -14.16
CA ILE A 17 2.62 -6.55 -14.05
C ILE A 17 2.01 -5.73 -12.91
N HIS A 18 2.85 -5.26 -12.01
CA HIS A 18 2.42 -4.50 -10.85
C HIS A 18 3.35 -3.31 -10.63
N GLY A 19 2.87 -2.31 -9.95
CA GLY A 19 3.71 -1.15 -9.64
C GLY A 19 3.26 -0.38 -8.44
N THR A 20 4.22 0.33 -7.85
CA THR A 20 4.00 1.37 -6.86
C THR A 20 4.89 2.56 -7.20
N ALA A 21 4.36 3.76 -7.06
CA ALA A 21 5.10 4.97 -7.37
C ALA A 21 4.72 6.11 -6.43
N ARG A 22 5.71 6.95 -6.16
CA ARG A 22 5.60 8.18 -5.39
C ARG A 22 6.63 9.18 -5.89
N SER A 23 6.64 10.40 -5.36
CA SER A 23 7.69 11.37 -5.68
C SER A 23 9.08 10.75 -5.48
N GLY A 24 9.91 10.80 -6.52
CA GLY A 24 11.31 10.32 -6.49
C GLY A 24 11.50 8.81 -6.58
N LEU A 25 10.43 8.01 -6.70
CA LEU A 25 10.58 6.55 -6.77
C LEU A 25 9.42 5.90 -7.53
N THR A 26 9.75 5.02 -8.45
CA THR A 26 8.82 4.07 -9.07
C THR A 26 9.41 2.67 -8.97
N ILE A 27 8.62 1.69 -8.55
CA ILE A 27 9.00 0.28 -8.57
C ILE A 27 7.98 -0.46 -9.42
N LEU A 28 8.46 -1.06 -10.51
CA LEU A 28 7.67 -1.94 -11.37
C LEU A 28 8.08 -3.39 -11.13
N PHE A 29 7.12 -4.28 -11.14
CA PHE A 29 7.32 -5.72 -11.07
C PHE A 29 6.81 -6.35 -12.36
N GLU A 30 7.69 -7.00 -13.10
CA GLU A 30 7.34 -7.89 -14.20
C GLU A 30 7.47 -9.32 -13.70
N GLY A 31 6.36 -9.94 -13.39
CA GLY A 31 6.35 -11.15 -12.59
C GLY A 31 6.96 -10.88 -11.21
N ARG A 32 7.97 -11.67 -10.87
CA ARG A 32 8.69 -11.53 -9.60
C ARG A 32 9.90 -10.58 -9.66
N LYS A 33 10.22 -10.05 -10.84
CA LYS A 33 11.42 -9.23 -11.06
C LYS A 33 11.10 -7.76 -10.80
N PRO A 34 11.71 -7.14 -9.76
CA PRO A 34 11.57 -5.70 -9.54
C PRO A 34 12.47 -4.90 -10.47
N ASN A 35 11.98 -3.75 -10.89
CA ASN A 35 12.73 -2.67 -11.52
C ASN A 35 12.46 -1.39 -10.72
N ALA A 36 13.46 -0.91 -9.97
CA ALA A 36 13.37 0.32 -9.21
C ALA A 36 13.97 1.48 -10.02
N ILE A 37 13.17 2.51 -10.23
CA ILE A 37 13.49 3.71 -10.99
C ILE A 37 13.54 4.87 -9.99
N PRO A 38 14.69 5.58 -9.83
CA PRO A 38 14.84 6.68 -8.87
C PRO A 38 14.16 7.96 -9.39
N GLU A 39 12.96 7.83 -9.90
CA GLU A 39 12.12 8.89 -10.44
C GLU A 39 10.66 8.54 -10.20
N GLY A 40 9.84 9.50 -9.83
CA GLY A 40 8.39 9.35 -9.65
C GLY A 40 7.62 9.93 -10.83
N PRO A 41 6.40 9.47 -11.08
CA PRO A 41 5.55 10.02 -12.12
C PRO A 41 5.12 11.45 -11.79
N GLN A 42 4.87 12.23 -12.82
CA GLN A 42 4.02 13.40 -12.70
C GLN A 42 2.59 12.93 -12.52
N VAL A 43 1.94 13.41 -11.48
CA VAL A 43 0.55 13.05 -11.17
C VAL A 43 -0.29 14.33 -11.19
N GLU A 44 -1.28 14.35 -12.05
CA GLU A 44 -2.19 15.47 -12.22
C GLU A 44 -3.62 15.03 -11.95
N ALA A 45 -4.41 15.91 -11.31
CA ALA A 45 -5.83 15.69 -11.18
C ALA A 45 -6.50 15.80 -12.56
N SER A 46 -7.46 14.92 -12.83
CA SER A 46 -8.31 14.95 -14.03
C SER A 46 -9.78 15.03 -13.62
N ASP A 47 -10.67 15.21 -14.59
CA ASP A 47 -12.12 15.30 -14.33
C ASP A 47 -12.68 14.02 -13.67
N SER A 48 -12.04 12.86 -13.89
CA SER A 48 -12.48 11.55 -13.40
C SER A 48 -11.56 10.95 -12.32
N GLY A 49 -10.49 11.62 -11.92
CA GLY A 49 -9.52 11.10 -10.94
C GLY A 49 -8.13 11.66 -11.15
N TRP A 50 -7.16 10.81 -11.51
CA TRP A 50 -5.77 11.21 -11.71
C TRP A 50 -5.20 10.64 -13.02
N ARG A 51 -4.25 11.40 -13.57
CA ARG A 51 -3.36 10.93 -14.63
C ARG A 51 -1.93 10.90 -14.08
N ALA A 52 -1.22 9.79 -14.31
CA ALA A 52 0.17 9.61 -13.88
C ALA A 52 1.04 9.26 -15.07
N GLU A 53 2.11 10.03 -15.29
CA GLU A 53 3.01 9.85 -16.43
C GLU A 53 4.48 9.83 -15.97
N LEU A 54 5.27 8.87 -16.47
CA LEU A 54 6.70 8.79 -16.27
C LEU A 54 7.38 8.36 -17.56
N ALA A 55 7.79 9.35 -18.38
CA ALA A 55 8.43 9.17 -19.67
C ALA A 55 7.82 7.98 -20.46
N GLU A 56 8.66 7.04 -20.96
CA GLU A 56 8.22 5.84 -21.67
C GLU A 56 7.86 4.67 -20.72
N THR A 57 7.87 4.91 -19.41
CA THR A 57 7.76 3.87 -18.38
C THR A 57 6.33 3.57 -18.02
N LEU A 58 5.52 4.61 -17.79
CA LEU A 58 4.09 4.46 -17.49
C LEU A 58 3.29 5.69 -17.95
N ALA A 59 2.07 5.43 -18.38
CA ALA A 59 1.05 6.42 -18.66
C ALA A 59 -0.29 5.83 -18.20
N LEU A 60 -0.79 6.28 -17.05
CA LEU A 60 -1.92 5.67 -16.37
C LEU A 60 -3.02 6.71 -16.11
N GLU A 61 -4.26 6.26 -16.26
CA GLU A 61 -5.47 6.92 -15.77
C GLU A 61 -5.99 6.13 -14.58
N LEU A 62 -6.26 6.83 -13.47
CA LEU A 62 -6.69 6.23 -12.20
C LEU A 62 -8.03 6.85 -11.81
N GLU A 63 -9.09 6.08 -11.94
CA GLU A 63 -10.47 6.49 -11.68
C GLU A 63 -10.95 5.89 -10.35
N PRO A 64 -11.36 6.69 -9.35
CA PRO A 64 -11.91 6.18 -8.10
C PRO A 64 -13.14 5.32 -8.34
N VAL A 65 -13.19 4.14 -7.71
CA VAL A 65 -14.33 3.22 -7.77
C VAL A 65 -15.12 3.16 -6.47
N SER A 66 -14.62 3.83 -5.42
CA SER A 66 -15.27 3.92 -4.12
C SER A 66 -15.06 5.29 -3.48
N PRO A 67 -15.83 5.66 -2.45
CA PRO A 67 -15.50 6.79 -1.60
C PRO A 67 -14.10 6.63 -0.99
N PRO A 68 -13.40 7.73 -0.68
CA PRO A 68 -12.08 7.67 -0.07
C PRO A 68 -12.12 7.12 1.34
N ALA A 69 -11.13 6.30 1.68
CA ALA A 69 -10.90 5.77 3.01
C ALA A 69 -9.93 6.66 3.78
N ASP A 70 -10.34 7.24 4.90
CA ASP A 70 -9.46 8.03 5.77
C ASP A 70 -8.76 7.12 6.80
N LEU A 71 -7.44 7.16 6.80
CA LEU A 71 -6.56 6.39 7.68
C LEU A 71 -5.76 7.29 8.64
N GLY A 72 -6.37 8.39 9.09
CA GLY A 72 -5.73 9.32 10.02
C GLY A 72 -4.64 10.16 9.38
N GLY A 73 -5.02 11.05 8.46
CA GLY A 73 -4.12 11.95 7.72
C GLY A 73 -3.57 11.38 6.41
N VAL A 74 -3.97 10.16 6.05
CA VAL A 74 -3.77 9.57 4.73
C VAL A 74 -5.13 9.18 4.18
N ARG A 75 -5.50 9.74 3.03
CA ARG A 75 -6.72 9.41 2.32
C ARG A 75 -6.38 8.43 1.19
N VAL A 76 -7.01 7.27 1.18
CA VAL A 76 -6.76 6.23 0.17
C VAL A 76 -7.99 6.05 -0.70
N HIS A 77 -7.80 6.11 -2.00
CA HIS A 77 -8.81 5.83 -3.01
C HIS A 77 -8.50 4.48 -3.67
N VAL A 78 -9.46 3.58 -3.67
CA VAL A 78 -9.41 2.41 -4.55
C VAL A 78 -9.77 2.86 -5.95
N THR A 79 -8.97 2.49 -6.94
CA THR A 79 -9.09 3.02 -8.30
C THR A 79 -9.13 1.91 -9.34
N ARG A 80 -9.88 2.13 -10.42
CA ARG A 80 -9.66 1.46 -11.69
C ARG A 80 -8.47 2.10 -12.37
N VAL A 81 -7.53 1.30 -12.81
CA VAL A 81 -6.30 1.78 -13.46
C VAL A 81 -6.26 1.28 -14.89
N ARG A 82 -6.15 2.21 -15.83
CA ARG A 82 -6.05 1.92 -17.27
C ARG A 82 -4.88 2.68 -17.87
N GLY A 83 -4.29 2.12 -18.91
CA GLY A 83 -3.21 2.79 -19.64
C GLY A 83 -2.12 1.83 -20.05
N GLU A 84 -0.87 2.28 -19.90
CA GLU A 84 0.32 1.51 -20.27
C GLU A 84 1.37 1.57 -19.17
N ALA A 85 1.99 0.43 -18.87
CA ALA A 85 3.13 0.31 -17.96
C ALA A 85 4.15 -0.68 -18.54
N ALA A 86 5.43 -0.30 -18.60
CA ALA A 86 6.51 -1.09 -19.17
C ALA A 86 6.19 -1.60 -20.60
N GLY A 87 5.59 -0.75 -21.44
CA GLY A 87 5.23 -1.09 -22.82
C GLY A 87 4.04 -2.05 -22.95
N ARG A 88 3.28 -2.28 -21.89
CA ARG A 88 2.11 -3.18 -21.87
C ARG A 88 0.85 -2.43 -21.46
N LYS A 89 -0.26 -2.73 -22.12
CA LYS A 89 -1.56 -2.22 -21.71
C LYS A 89 -1.96 -2.86 -20.39
N VAL A 90 -2.48 -2.03 -19.47
CA VAL A 90 -3.02 -2.45 -18.18
C VAL A 90 -4.48 -2.01 -18.07
N ASP A 91 -5.31 -2.88 -17.49
CA ASP A 91 -6.68 -2.60 -17.06
C ASP A 91 -6.93 -3.41 -15.79
N CYS A 92 -6.75 -2.78 -14.64
CA CYS A 92 -6.70 -3.45 -13.35
C CYS A 92 -7.21 -2.55 -12.23
N PHE A 93 -7.04 -2.98 -11.00
CA PHE A 93 -7.27 -2.16 -9.82
C PHE A 93 -5.96 -1.71 -9.17
N GLY A 94 -6.05 -0.61 -8.44
CA GLY A 94 -4.96 -0.02 -7.71
C GLY A 94 -5.43 0.92 -6.62
N THR A 95 -4.51 1.73 -6.11
CA THR A 95 -4.82 2.78 -5.14
C THR A 95 -4.13 4.08 -5.48
N VAL A 96 -4.76 5.20 -5.11
CA VAL A 96 -4.11 6.51 -4.96
C VAL A 96 -4.20 6.90 -3.50
N SER A 97 -3.07 7.24 -2.90
CA SER A 97 -2.99 7.72 -1.52
C SER A 97 -2.58 9.19 -1.51
N GLU A 98 -3.35 10.01 -0.80
CA GLU A 98 -3.08 11.42 -0.54
C GLU A 98 -2.63 11.58 0.90
N THR A 99 -1.39 11.98 1.14
CA THR A 99 -0.85 12.22 2.47
C THR A 99 -0.81 13.72 2.72
N GLU A 100 -1.66 14.20 3.63
CA GLU A 100 -1.74 15.61 4.00
C GLU A 100 -0.62 15.98 4.98
N VAL A 101 -0.31 15.09 5.92
CA VAL A 101 0.71 15.28 6.94
C VAL A 101 1.74 14.15 6.83
N PRO A 102 2.97 14.44 6.40
CA PRO A 102 4.03 13.42 6.36
C PRO A 102 4.26 12.78 7.73
N PRO A 103 4.59 11.48 7.78
CA PRO A 103 4.90 10.82 9.04
C PRO A 103 6.14 11.45 9.69
N ARG A 104 6.05 11.69 11.00
CA ARG A 104 7.17 12.17 11.81
C ARG A 104 8.08 11.02 12.20
N TRP A 105 9.14 10.81 11.42
CA TRP A 105 10.05 9.69 11.61
C TRP A 105 10.83 9.70 12.92
N GLU A 106 10.92 10.85 13.59
CA GLU A 106 11.47 10.96 14.95
C GLU A 106 10.59 10.24 15.99
N GLU A 107 9.31 10.04 15.70
CA GLU A 107 8.33 9.40 16.59
C GLU A 107 8.04 7.95 16.23
N LEU A 108 8.58 7.46 15.10
CA LEU A 108 8.26 6.13 14.56
C LEU A 108 9.50 5.27 14.39
N ASP A 109 9.39 3.98 14.71
CA ASP A 109 10.35 2.93 14.36
C ASP A 109 9.97 2.28 13.02
N ALA A 110 8.67 2.14 12.74
CA ALA A 110 8.21 1.58 11.48
C ALA A 110 6.82 2.12 11.08
N LEU A 111 6.57 2.10 9.78
CA LEU A 111 5.29 2.37 9.16
C LEU A 111 4.97 1.26 8.17
N ARG A 112 3.75 0.74 8.23
CA ARG A 112 3.24 -0.24 7.27
C ARG A 112 2.05 0.35 6.54
N SER A 113 1.98 0.12 5.24
CA SER A 113 0.83 0.43 4.40
C SER A 113 0.39 -0.84 3.69
N ILE A 114 -0.89 -1.16 3.79
CA ILE A 114 -1.46 -2.39 3.24
C ILE A 114 -2.66 -2.01 2.40
N SER A 115 -2.72 -2.57 1.20
CA SER A 115 -3.93 -2.62 0.39
C SER A 115 -4.20 -4.07 -0.01
N ALA A 116 -5.47 -4.45 -0.04
CA ALA A 116 -5.93 -5.73 -0.56
C ALA A 116 -7.22 -5.50 -1.32
N ILE A 117 -7.20 -5.67 -2.62
CA ILE A 117 -8.31 -5.35 -3.52
C ILE A 117 -8.80 -6.66 -4.11
N VAL A 118 -10.07 -6.98 -3.86
CA VAL A 118 -10.75 -8.16 -4.40
C VAL A 118 -11.40 -7.80 -5.74
N ASP A 119 -12.17 -6.73 -5.74
CA ASP A 119 -12.87 -6.18 -6.89
C ASP A 119 -13.20 -4.69 -6.64
N GLU A 120 -14.01 -4.08 -7.48
CA GLU A 120 -14.41 -2.68 -7.36
C GLU A 120 -15.23 -2.36 -6.10
N GLN A 121 -15.88 -3.38 -5.53
CA GLN A 121 -16.79 -3.25 -4.39
C GLN A 121 -16.19 -3.77 -3.09
N HIS A 122 -15.07 -4.49 -3.14
CA HIS A 122 -14.49 -5.13 -1.96
C HIS A 122 -12.98 -4.89 -1.90
N ALA A 123 -12.57 -4.11 -0.93
CA ALA A 123 -11.17 -3.86 -0.67
C ALA A 123 -10.92 -3.59 0.83
N LEU A 124 -9.69 -3.77 1.23
CA LEU A 124 -9.16 -3.37 2.53
C LEU A 124 -8.00 -2.42 2.31
N VAL A 125 -7.96 -1.34 3.08
CA VAL A 125 -6.79 -0.48 3.21
C VAL A 125 -6.47 -0.28 4.68
N ALA A 126 -5.17 -0.31 5.03
CA ALA A 126 -4.73 -0.16 6.41
C ALA A 126 -3.36 0.52 6.48
N ILE A 127 -3.17 1.27 7.57
CA ILE A 127 -1.87 1.82 7.97
C ILE A 127 -1.61 1.38 9.41
N ALA A 128 -0.40 0.84 9.65
CA ALA A 128 0.05 0.51 10.99
C ALA A 128 1.29 1.36 11.32
N ARG A 129 1.22 2.09 12.43
CA ARG A 129 2.29 2.95 12.93
C ARG A 129 2.89 2.31 14.17
N ARG A 130 4.19 2.03 14.13
CA ARG A 130 4.93 1.54 15.28
C ARG A 130 5.64 2.72 15.93
N PRO A 131 5.19 3.15 17.14
CA PRO A 131 5.85 4.22 17.86
C PRO A 131 7.30 3.88 18.18
N ARG A 132 8.12 4.91 18.35
CA ARG A 132 9.52 4.74 18.75
C ARG A 132 9.63 4.09 20.12
N GLY A 133 10.51 3.08 20.21
CA GLY A 133 10.74 2.34 21.46
C GLY A 133 9.62 1.36 21.81
N ALA A 134 8.71 1.06 20.90
CA ALA A 134 7.69 0.04 21.09
C ALA A 134 8.31 -1.34 21.36
N VAL A 135 7.94 -1.96 22.48
CA VAL A 135 8.54 -3.22 22.95
C VAL A 135 7.93 -4.44 22.27
N GLY A 136 6.71 -4.31 21.75
CA GLY A 136 5.97 -5.44 21.17
C GLY A 136 5.01 -5.07 20.05
N HIS A 137 4.46 -6.10 19.41
CA HIS A 137 3.45 -5.91 18.36
C HIS A 137 2.13 -5.28 18.88
N GLY A 138 1.86 -5.37 20.21
CA GLY A 138 0.69 -4.78 20.83
C GLY A 138 0.71 -3.26 20.91
N ASP A 139 1.87 -2.65 20.74
CA ASP A 139 2.04 -1.19 20.80
C ASP A 139 1.84 -0.52 19.43
N GLU A 140 1.61 -1.31 18.39
CA GLU A 140 1.39 -0.82 17.04
C GLU A 140 -0.03 -0.27 16.87
N GLN A 141 -0.13 0.96 16.41
CA GLN A 141 -1.40 1.62 16.14
C GLN A 141 -1.84 1.30 14.70
N VAL A 142 -2.90 0.52 14.57
CA VAL A 142 -3.43 0.11 13.27
C VAL A 142 -4.75 0.83 13.01
N THR A 143 -4.82 1.55 11.89
CA THR A 143 -6.05 2.12 11.35
C THR A 143 -6.38 1.38 10.06
N ALA A 144 -7.59 0.87 9.96
CA ALA A 144 -8.04 0.13 8.77
C ALA A 144 -9.44 0.56 8.34
N ARG A 145 -9.72 0.40 7.06
CA ARG A 145 -11.05 0.61 6.47
C ARG A 145 -11.33 -0.51 5.49
N LEU A 146 -12.58 -0.97 5.49
CA LEU A 146 -13.09 -1.89 4.49
C LEU A 146 -13.95 -1.11 3.51
N VAL A 147 -13.73 -1.33 2.23
CA VAL A 147 -14.65 -0.91 1.16
C VAL A 147 -15.57 -2.09 0.91
N GLU A 148 -16.86 -1.87 1.09
CA GLU A 148 -17.92 -2.84 0.80
C GLU A 148 -19.04 -2.14 0.04
N GLU A 149 -19.29 -2.59 -1.18
CA GLU A 149 -20.23 -1.95 -2.11
C GLU A 149 -19.89 -0.45 -2.27
N ASP A 150 -20.82 0.43 -1.97
CA ASP A 150 -20.65 1.88 -2.08
C ASP A 150 -20.26 2.54 -0.74
N ALA A 151 -19.88 1.74 0.27
CA ALA A 151 -19.58 2.22 1.61
C ALA A 151 -18.13 1.97 2.02
N VAL A 152 -17.62 2.84 2.89
CA VAL A 152 -16.35 2.65 3.60
C VAL A 152 -16.65 2.41 5.06
N LEU A 153 -16.42 1.17 5.51
CA LEU A 153 -16.68 0.74 6.87
C LEU A 153 -15.48 1.01 7.76
N GLU A 154 -15.77 1.52 8.95
CA GLU A 154 -14.78 1.70 9.99
C GLU A 154 -14.45 0.36 10.66
N VAL A 155 -13.16 0.10 10.84
CA VAL A 155 -12.67 -1.02 11.65
C VAL A 155 -12.35 -0.48 13.04
N GLU A 156 -13.03 -0.97 14.06
CA GLU A 156 -12.86 -0.52 15.45
C GLU A 156 -11.50 -0.95 16.00
N THR A 157 -11.11 -2.19 15.74
CA THR A 157 -9.81 -2.74 16.14
C THR A 157 -9.24 -3.57 15.00
N ALA A 158 -7.99 -3.30 14.64
CA ALA A 158 -7.28 -4.08 13.64
C ALA A 158 -5.95 -4.61 14.18
N ARG A 159 -5.57 -5.82 13.79
CA ARG A 159 -4.26 -6.41 14.07
C ARG A 159 -3.62 -6.90 12.80
N VAL A 160 -2.31 -6.64 12.68
CA VAL A 160 -1.47 -7.09 11.58
C VAL A 160 -0.39 -8.00 12.13
N SER A 161 -0.35 -9.23 11.67
CA SER A 161 0.77 -10.16 11.93
C SER A 161 1.57 -10.34 10.66
N THR A 162 2.91 -10.45 10.76
CA THR A 162 3.78 -10.62 9.60
C THR A 162 4.86 -11.65 9.88
N VAL A 163 5.04 -12.56 8.95
CA VAL A 163 6.20 -13.46 8.91
C VAL A 163 7.23 -12.86 7.96
N TYR A 164 8.44 -12.70 8.44
CA TYR A 164 9.57 -12.15 7.68
C TYR A 164 10.53 -13.24 7.22
N ASP A 165 11.29 -12.98 6.17
CA ASP A 165 12.46 -13.78 5.81
C ASP A 165 13.70 -13.32 6.61
N GLY A 166 14.84 -13.96 6.38
CA GLY A 166 16.10 -13.63 7.06
C GLY A 166 16.66 -12.24 6.71
N GLY A 167 16.11 -11.57 5.70
CA GLY A 167 16.47 -10.20 5.30
C GLY A 167 15.45 -9.15 5.75
N GLY A 168 14.51 -9.50 6.62
CA GLY A 168 13.47 -8.58 7.12
C GLY A 168 12.34 -8.29 6.15
N ARG A 169 12.28 -8.97 4.98
CA ARG A 169 11.23 -8.79 3.98
C ARG A 169 9.99 -9.62 4.32
N GLN A 170 8.82 -9.08 4.02
CA GLN A 170 7.55 -9.76 4.27
C GLN A 170 7.43 -11.03 3.40
N ARG A 171 7.07 -12.16 4.04
CA ARG A 171 6.75 -13.44 3.37
C ARG A 171 5.26 -13.71 3.36
N SER A 172 4.62 -13.52 4.50
CA SER A 172 3.19 -13.67 4.66
C SER A 172 2.67 -12.70 5.71
N ALA A 173 1.39 -12.41 5.65
CA ALA A 173 0.71 -11.56 6.61
C ALA A 173 -0.66 -12.12 6.98
N GLY A 174 -1.09 -11.84 8.21
CA GLY A 174 -2.43 -12.09 8.70
C GLY A 174 -3.06 -10.78 9.18
N LEU A 175 -4.36 -10.67 8.97
CA LEU A 175 -5.17 -9.53 9.38
C LEU A 175 -6.34 -10.03 10.21
N GLU A 176 -6.63 -9.36 11.31
CA GLU A 176 -7.84 -9.53 12.09
C GLU A 176 -8.49 -8.15 12.25
N LEU A 177 -9.76 -8.05 11.89
CA LEU A 177 -10.50 -6.79 11.77
C LEU A 177 -11.81 -6.91 12.53
N TRP A 178 -11.95 -6.17 13.61
CA TRP A 178 -13.20 -6.12 14.39
C TRP A 178 -14.02 -4.92 13.94
N LEU A 179 -15.21 -5.21 13.44
CA LEU A 179 -16.15 -4.18 13.04
C LEU A 179 -17.15 -3.93 14.18
N PRO A 180 -17.69 -2.70 14.30
CA PRO A 180 -18.71 -2.39 15.27
C PRO A 180 -19.92 -3.33 15.15
N GLY A 181 -20.27 -3.98 16.27
CA GLY A 181 -21.44 -4.86 16.32
C GLY A 181 -21.22 -6.28 15.78
N GLU A 182 -20.01 -6.64 15.34
CA GLU A 182 -19.68 -8.01 14.97
C GLU A 182 -19.03 -8.76 16.17
N ASP A 183 -19.48 -9.98 16.44
CA ASP A 183 -18.97 -10.79 17.57
C ASP A 183 -17.61 -11.43 17.26
N TYR A 184 -17.25 -11.54 15.99
CA TYR A 184 -16.01 -12.18 15.53
C TYR A 184 -15.26 -11.31 14.52
N PRO A 185 -13.92 -11.33 14.56
CA PRO A 185 -13.14 -10.56 13.59
C PRO A 185 -13.26 -11.16 12.19
N ARG A 186 -13.34 -10.30 11.20
CA ARG A 186 -13.07 -10.66 9.82
C ARG A 186 -11.59 -10.93 9.65
N ARG A 187 -11.25 -11.87 8.78
CA ARG A 187 -9.87 -12.33 8.65
C ARG A 187 -9.36 -12.19 7.23
N GLY A 188 -8.12 -11.71 7.17
CA GLY A 188 -7.33 -11.69 5.94
C GLY A 188 -6.04 -12.48 6.09
N SER A 189 -5.61 -13.11 5.02
CA SER A 189 -4.28 -13.71 4.93
C SER A 189 -3.65 -13.36 3.59
N GLY A 190 -2.34 -13.11 3.58
CA GLY A 190 -1.61 -12.73 2.39
C GLY A 190 -0.30 -13.48 2.24
N LEU A 191 0.06 -13.76 1.00
CA LEU A 191 1.34 -14.35 0.60
C LEU A 191 2.02 -13.44 -0.42
N VAL A 192 3.32 -13.18 -0.22
CA VAL A 192 4.12 -12.40 -1.15
C VAL A 192 4.23 -13.11 -2.50
N ILE A 193 4.04 -12.37 -3.58
CA ILE A 193 4.25 -12.84 -4.95
C ILE A 193 5.45 -12.15 -5.61
N ALA A 194 5.70 -10.89 -5.28
CA ALA A 194 6.88 -10.14 -5.72
C ALA A 194 7.30 -9.16 -4.61
N GLY A 195 8.57 -8.78 -4.58
CA GLY A 195 9.06 -7.83 -3.60
C GLY A 195 10.40 -7.21 -3.96
N SER A 196 10.63 -6.00 -3.43
CA SER A 196 11.86 -5.23 -3.56
C SER A 196 12.21 -4.61 -2.22
N SER A 197 13.50 -4.38 -1.99
CA SER A 197 14.00 -3.68 -0.82
C SER A 197 15.03 -2.65 -1.25
N LEU A 198 14.96 -1.47 -0.67
CA LEU A 198 15.89 -0.37 -0.95
C LEU A 198 16.07 0.49 0.31
N ASP A 199 17.20 1.16 0.37
CA ASP A 199 17.50 2.12 1.44
C ASP A 199 17.28 3.54 0.88
N LEU A 200 16.43 4.31 1.56
CA LEU A 200 16.08 5.68 1.20
C LEU A 200 16.16 6.58 2.42
N ASP A 201 17.04 7.56 2.41
CA ASP A 201 17.10 8.63 3.41
C ASP A 201 17.06 8.15 4.87
N GLY A 202 17.80 7.08 5.19
CA GLY A 202 17.83 6.51 6.53
C GLY A 202 16.65 5.60 6.88
N LEU A 203 15.86 5.24 5.88
CA LEU A 203 14.78 4.25 5.97
C LEU A 203 15.13 3.02 5.14
N GLN A 204 14.87 1.84 5.66
CA GLN A 204 14.78 0.64 4.87
C GLN A 204 13.33 0.46 4.40
N VAL A 205 13.15 0.42 3.09
CA VAL A 205 11.83 0.31 2.46
C VAL A 205 11.71 -1.05 1.80
N HIS A 206 10.74 -1.83 2.26
CA HIS A 206 10.36 -3.11 1.66
C HIS A 206 9.00 -2.95 1.00
N VAL A 207 8.97 -3.06 -0.31
CA VAL A 207 7.73 -3.03 -1.10
C VAL A 207 7.44 -4.43 -1.60
N ALA A 208 6.24 -4.91 -1.31
CA ALA A 208 5.83 -6.24 -1.72
C ALA A 208 4.43 -6.23 -2.33
N VAL A 209 4.25 -7.02 -3.37
CA VAL A 209 2.95 -7.37 -3.93
C VAL A 209 2.50 -8.67 -3.30
N PHE A 210 1.26 -8.67 -2.81
CA PHE A 210 0.68 -9.78 -2.08
C PHE A 210 -0.55 -10.31 -2.81
N ARG A 211 -0.67 -11.63 -2.85
CA ARG A 211 -1.95 -12.28 -3.07
C ARG A 211 -2.64 -12.39 -1.71
N TRP A 212 -3.81 -11.77 -1.64
CA TRP A 212 -4.62 -11.74 -0.42
C TRP A 212 -5.80 -12.70 -0.51
N ARG A 213 -6.26 -13.13 0.64
CA ARG A 213 -7.55 -13.77 0.83
C ARG A 213 -8.27 -13.07 1.97
N LEU A 214 -9.36 -12.37 1.65
CA LEU A 214 -10.22 -11.65 2.59
C LEU A 214 -11.58 -12.35 2.66
N ASP A 215 -11.97 -12.81 3.85
CA ASP A 215 -13.25 -13.53 4.05
C ASP A 215 -13.53 -14.62 3.00
N GLY A 216 -12.47 -15.34 2.62
CA GLY A 216 -12.55 -16.41 1.63
C GLY A 216 -12.44 -15.98 0.17
N ARG A 217 -12.48 -14.67 -0.15
CA ARG A 217 -12.32 -14.12 -1.50
C ARG A 217 -10.84 -13.83 -1.81
N GLU A 218 -10.43 -14.11 -3.03
CA GLU A 218 -9.07 -13.80 -3.48
C GLU A 218 -8.97 -12.36 -3.95
N GLY A 219 -7.85 -11.70 -3.63
CA GLY A 219 -7.52 -10.35 -4.01
C GLY A 219 -6.03 -10.17 -4.21
N ILE A 220 -5.64 -8.98 -4.63
CA ILE A 220 -4.25 -8.58 -4.83
C ILE A 220 -4.02 -7.18 -4.25
N GLY A 221 -2.80 -6.87 -3.85
CA GLY A 221 -2.49 -5.54 -3.36
C GLY A 221 -1.05 -5.40 -2.90
N ALA A 222 -0.72 -4.26 -2.32
CA ALA A 222 0.61 -3.97 -1.79
C ALA A 222 0.68 -4.20 -0.27
N TYR A 223 1.87 -4.56 0.16
CA TYR A 223 2.29 -4.42 1.54
C TYR A 223 3.65 -3.73 1.56
N GLU A 224 3.64 -2.44 1.90
CA GLU A 224 4.87 -1.68 2.11
C GLU A 224 5.22 -1.66 3.59
N LEU A 225 6.50 -1.82 3.89
CA LEU A 225 7.07 -1.69 5.22
C LEU A 225 8.25 -0.73 5.15
N MET A 226 8.17 0.36 5.85
CA MET A 226 9.27 1.30 6.04
C MET A 226 9.77 1.16 7.48
N VAL A 227 11.06 0.90 7.64
CA VAL A 227 11.73 0.75 8.94
C VAL A 227 12.82 1.79 9.03
N ARG A 228 12.88 2.49 10.14
CA ARG A 228 13.95 3.42 10.41
C ARG A 228 15.26 2.65 10.64
N LEU A 229 16.29 3.03 9.90
CA LEU A 229 17.64 2.55 10.17
C LEU A 229 18.21 3.30 11.39
N GLU A 230 18.69 2.56 12.36
CA GLU A 230 19.47 3.18 13.44
C GLU A 230 20.76 3.75 12.85
N PRO A 231 21.15 5.00 13.22
CA PRO A 231 22.45 5.48 12.85
C PRO A 231 23.52 4.53 13.40
N PRO A 232 24.61 4.28 12.66
CA PRO A 232 25.69 3.46 13.16
C PRO A 232 26.13 3.99 14.52
N ALA A 233 26.27 3.10 15.50
CA ALA A 233 26.76 3.48 16.83
C ALA A 233 28.06 4.26 16.63
N ALA A 234 28.12 5.47 17.21
CA ALA A 234 29.36 6.29 17.17
C ALA A 234 30.50 5.46 17.77
N ALA A 235 31.52 5.18 16.96
CA ALA A 235 32.73 4.45 17.35
C ALA A 235 33.60 5.25 18.31
#